data_e9f539fa95ec7421a25ec465d84d4860
#
_entry.id   e9f539fa95ec7421a25ec465d84d4860
#
_cell.length_a   1.000
_cell.length_b   1.000
_cell.length_c   1.000
_cell.angle_alpha   90.00
_cell.angle_beta   90.00
_cell.angle_gamma   90.00
#
_symmetry.space_group_name_H-M   'P 1'
#
loop_
_entity.id
_entity.type
_entity.pdbx_description
1 polymer ?
#
loop_
_entity_poly.entity_id
_entity_poly.type
_entity_poly.pdbx_seq_one_letter_code
_entity_poly.pdbx_strand_id
1 'polypeptide(L)'
;MTRIGNDIINKCKSGDKEAFRQIIQTYQQMIYSLALKMLCDEDEAKDIVQETFIRVWQNFQRYDTRKDIATWIYTIASRLCIDRSRNKKRIVSLSKDKTVFRQFTSNIDNQKAIENKEWIAIVKVLAEGLSEKQRLVFTLCQLEGLSSSEVEQITGWDAKQVKSNLYVARQTIRERLKQMGYE
;
A
#
# COMPACT_ATOMS: atom_id res chain seq x y z
N MET A 1 -3.06 -13.38 -10.58
CA MET A 1 -2.53 -12.10 -11.11
C MET A 1 -2.37 -12.20 -12.61
N THR A 2 -2.88 -11.25 -13.38
CA THR A 2 -2.67 -11.18 -14.83
C THR A 2 -1.21 -10.84 -15.07
N ARG A 3 -0.46 -11.74 -15.72
CA ARG A 3 0.96 -11.48 -16.05
C ARG A 3 1.05 -10.64 -17.32
N ILE A 4 1.76 -9.55 -17.26
CA ILE A 4 2.15 -8.75 -18.43
C ILE A 4 3.19 -9.54 -19.23
N GLY A 5 2.98 -9.68 -20.54
CA GLY A 5 3.92 -10.36 -21.44
C GLY A 5 5.21 -9.55 -21.64
N ASN A 6 6.28 -10.27 -21.96
CA ASN A 6 7.60 -9.64 -22.21
C ASN A 6 7.60 -8.68 -23.40
N ASP A 7 6.70 -8.86 -24.37
CA ASP A 7 6.50 -7.96 -25.51
C ASP A 7 6.05 -6.57 -25.07
N ILE A 8 5.10 -6.49 -24.14
CA ILE A 8 4.62 -5.23 -23.54
C ILE A 8 5.76 -4.56 -22.75
N ILE A 9 6.52 -5.34 -21.98
CA ILE A 9 7.67 -4.84 -21.21
C ILE A 9 8.72 -4.24 -22.15
N ASN A 10 9.04 -4.92 -23.26
CA ASN A 10 10.02 -4.43 -24.23
C ASN A 10 9.54 -3.15 -24.93
N LYS A 11 8.26 -3.05 -25.30
CA LYS A 11 7.67 -1.83 -25.83
C LYS A 11 7.73 -0.68 -24.82
N CYS A 12 7.46 -0.92 -23.54
CA CYS A 12 7.61 0.11 -22.51
C CYS A 12 9.06 0.57 -22.37
N LYS A 13 10.05 -0.32 -22.48
CA LYS A 13 11.47 0.06 -22.50
C LYS A 13 11.84 0.94 -23.67
N SER A 14 11.20 0.79 -24.82
CA SER A 14 11.37 1.68 -25.98
C SER A 14 10.56 2.98 -25.91
N GLY A 15 9.84 3.22 -24.80
CA GLY A 15 9.09 4.45 -24.58
C GLY A 15 7.65 4.45 -25.12
N ASP A 16 7.10 3.28 -25.44
CA ASP A 16 5.72 3.15 -25.91
C ASP A 16 4.72 3.42 -24.78
N LYS A 17 3.97 4.53 -24.91
CA LYS A 17 2.99 4.98 -23.92
C LYS A 17 1.74 4.10 -23.88
N GLU A 18 1.34 3.50 -24.99
CA GLU A 18 0.17 2.63 -25.03
C GLU A 18 0.46 1.28 -24.35
N ALA A 19 1.66 0.75 -24.53
CA ALA A 19 2.11 -0.41 -23.78
C ALA A 19 2.16 -0.11 -22.27
N PHE A 20 2.61 1.09 -21.87
CA PHE A 20 2.63 1.47 -20.48
C PHE A 20 1.23 1.68 -19.90
N ARG A 21 0.25 2.17 -20.67
CA ARG A 21 -1.15 2.25 -20.27
C ARG A 21 -1.71 0.88 -19.85
N GLN A 22 -1.32 -0.20 -20.53
CA GLN A 22 -1.74 -1.55 -20.15
C GLN A 22 -1.16 -1.97 -18.79
N ILE A 23 0.07 -1.57 -18.48
CA ILE A 23 0.67 -1.79 -17.15
C ILE A 23 -0.12 -1.04 -16.07
N ILE A 24 -0.46 0.23 -16.31
CA ILE A 24 -1.27 1.01 -15.37
C ILE A 24 -2.61 0.32 -15.13
N GLN A 25 -3.34 -0.03 -16.19
CA GLN A 25 -4.65 -0.69 -16.09
C GLN A 25 -4.58 -2.01 -15.33
N THR A 26 -3.51 -2.77 -15.50
CA THR A 26 -3.33 -4.07 -14.83
C THR A 26 -3.04 -3.93 -13.35
N TYR A 27 -2.24 -2.93 -12.94
CA TYR A 27 -1.71 -2.86 -11.57
C TYR A 27 -2.25 -1.71 -10.72
N GLN A 28 -3.02 -0.75 -11.28
CA GLN A 28 -3.51 0.41 -10.53
C GLN A 28 -4.37 0.01 -9.32
N GLN A 29 -5.26 -0.97 -9.49
CA GLN A 29 -6.14 -1.42 -8.40
C GLN A 29 -5.34 -2.09 -7.28
N MET A 30 -4.31 -2.85 -7.61
CA MET A 30 -3.39 -3.47 -6.66
C MET A 30 -2.66 -2.42 -5.81
N ILE A 31 -2.16 -1.37 -6.44
CA ILE A 31 -1.46 -0.29 -5.74
C ILE A 31 -2.42 0.56 -4.91
N TYR A 32 -3.62 0.85 -5.44
CA TYR A 32 -4.65 1.55 -4.70
C TYR A 32 -5.06 0.79 -3.43
N SER A 33 -5.29 -0.52 -3.54
CA SER A 33 -5.62 -1.40 -2.40
C SER A 33 -4.54 -1.35 -1.31
N LEU A 34 -3.26 -1.51 -1.69
CA LEU A 34 -2.13 -1.39 -0.76
C LEU A 34 -2.10 -0.02 -0.07
N ALA A 35 -2.17 1.06 -0.86
CA ALA A 35 -2.06 2.42 -0.36
C ALA A 35 -3.22 2.77 0.58
N LEU A 36 -4.45 2.39 0.23
CA LEU A 36 -5.63 2.61 1.06
C LEU A 36 -5.53 1.88 2.41
N LYS A 37 -5.08 0.63 2.42
CA LYS A 37 -4.85 -0.15 3.65
C LYS A 37 -3.72 0.41 4.50
N MET A 38 -2.69 0.98 3.85
CA MET A 38 -1.56 1.58 4.54
C MET A 38 -1.85 2.97 5.12
N LEU A 39 -2.62 3.80 4.42
CA LEU A 39 -2.78 5.21 4.75
C LEU A 39 -4.15 5.53 5.35
N CYS A 40 -5.16 4.68 5.10
CA CYS A 40 -6.56 4.88 5.50
C CYS A 40 -7.12 6.24 5.04
N ASP A 41 -6.79 6.61 3.81
CA ASP A 41 -7.11 7.90 3.21
C ASP A 41 -7.17 7.71 1.69
N GLU A 42 -8.34 7.97 1.09
CA GLU A 42 -8.58 7.70 -0.34
C GLU A 42 -7.79 8.63 -1.25
N ASP A 43 -7.66 9.90 -0.88
CA ASP A 43 -6.96 10.89 -1.71
C ASP A 43 -5.45 10.63 -1.67
N GLU A 44 -4.91 10.36 -0.50
CA GLU A 44 -3.53 9.90 -0.35
C GLU A 44 -3.27 8.61 -1.14
N ALA A 45 -4.23 7.67 -1.16
CA ALA A 45 -4.09 6.43 -1.91
C ALA A 45 -4.05 6.68 -3.44
N LYS A 46 -4.88 7.60 -3.95
CA LYS A 46 -4.84 8.01 -5.36
C LYS A 46 -3.51 8.68 -5.72
N ASP A 47 -3.00 9.54 -4.85
CA ASP A 47 -1.70 10.19 -5.02
C ASP A 47 -0.55 9.17 -5.07
N ILE A 48 -0.59 8.16 -4.19
CA ILE A 48 0.38 7.06 -4.22
C ILE A 48 0.32 6.28 -5.53
N VAL A 49 -0.88 6.02 -6.07
CA VAL A 49 -1.02 5.36 -7.39
C VAL A 49 -0.33 6.18 -8.48
N GLN A 50 -0.62 7.47 -8.56
CA GLN A 50 -0.03 8.36 -9.56
C GLN A 50 1.50 8.43 -9.41
N GLU A 51 2.00 8.71 -8.21
CA GLU A 51 3.43 8.82 -7.93
C GLU A 51 4.16 7.50 -8.22
N THR A 52 3.55 6.36 -7.91
CA THR A 52 4.10 5.03 -8.20
C THR A 52 4.33 4.87 -9.70
N PHE A 53 3.31 5.14 -10.53
CA PHE A 53 3.45 4.96 -11.98
C PHE A 53 4.35 6.01 -12.63
N ILE A 54 4.43 7.23 -12.11
CA ILE A 54 5.44 8.21 -12.53
C ILE A 54 6.84 7.65 -12.30
N ARG A 55 7.14 7.12 -11.10
CA ARG A 55 8.44 6.53 -10.79
C ARG A 55 8.72 5.26 -11.58
N VAL A 56 7.71 4.42 -11.81
CA VAL A 56 7.82 3.23 -12.66
C VAL A 56 8.22 3.66 -14.06
N TRP A 57 7.54 4.64 -14.67
CA TRP A 57 7.86 5.13 -16.02
C TRP A 57 9.26 5.70 -16.11
N GLN A 58 9.63 6.58 -15.19
CA GLN A 58 10.96 7.21 -15.15
C GLN A 58 12.11 6.21 -15.02
N ASN A 59 11.87 5.07 -14.36
CA ASN A 59 12.88 4.05 -14.10
C ASN A 59 12.70 2.79 -14.95
N PHE A 60 11.78 2.78 -15.92
CA PHE A 60 11.41 1.58 -16.66
C PHE A 60 12.58 0.99 -17.44
N GLN A 61 13.46 1.82 -17.97
CA GLN A 61 14.67 1.36 -18.68
C GLN A 61 15.64 0.58 -17.78
N ARG A 62 15.64 0.87 -16.46
CA ARG A 62 16.48 0.21 -15.46
C ARG A 62 15.82 -1.04 -14.87
N TYR A 63 14.57 -1.32 -15.26
CA TYR A 63 13.87 -2.50 -14.77
C TYR A 63 14.53 -3.79 -15.24
N ASP A 64 14.86 -4.67 -14.30
CA ASP A 64 15.42 -5.99 -14.56
C ASP A 64 14.31 -6.98 -14.93
N THR A 65 14.25 -7.39 -16.19
CA THR A 65 13.21 -8.30 -16.72
C THR A 65 13.26 -9.72 -16.14
N ARG A 66 14.30 -10.06 -15.37
CA ARG A 66 14.37 -11.32 -14.63
C ARG A 66 13.50 -11.31 -13.38
N LYS A 67 13.12 -10.13 -12.89
CA LYS A 67 12.24 -9.94 -11.74
C LYS A 67 10.79 -9.85 -12.19
N ASP A 68 9.88 -10.25 -11.33
CA ASP A 68 8.45 -10.03 -11.56
C ASP A 68 8.11 -8.53 -11.51
N ILE A 69 7.35 -8.05 -12.51
CA ILE A 69 7.02 -6.64 -12.64
C ILE A 69 6.07 -6.17 -11.51
N ALA A 70 5.15 -7.02 -11.05
CA ALA A 70 4.28 -6.70 -9.94
C ALA A 70 5.08 -6.49 -8.66
N THR A 71 6.06 -7.36 -8.38
CA THR A 71 6.98 -7.23 -7.25
C THR A 71 7.77 -5.92 -7.29
N TRP A 72 8.24 -5.52 -8.46
CA TRP A 72 8.95 -4.26 -8.62
C TRP A 72 8.05 -3.05 -8.38
N ILE A 73 6.83 -3.06 -8.92
CA ILE A 73 5.82 -2.00 -8.69
C ILE A 73 5.44 -1.94 -7.20
N TYR A 74 5.20 -3.09 -6.55
CA TYR A 74 4.95 -3.16 -5.11
C TYR A 74 6.09 -2.56 -4.28
N THR A 75 7.34 -2.81 -4.68
CA THR A 75 8.51 -2.23 -3.99
C THR A 75 8.47 -0.71 -3.99
N ILE A 76 8.16 -0.10 -5.14
CA ILE A 76 8.07 1.36 -5.28
C ILE A 76 6.91 1.90 -4.42
N ALA A 77 5.72 1.31 -4.55
CA ALA A 77 4.52 1.72 -3.83
C ALA A 77 4.68 1.57 -2.31
N SER A 78 5.26 0.46 -1.84
CA SER A 78 5.49 0.21 -0.41
C SER A 78 6.39 1.25 0.23
N ARG A 79 7.46 1.66 -0.48
CA ARG A 79 8.37 2.72 -0.01
C ARG A 79 7.64 4.06 0.08
N LEU A 80 6.85 4.42 -0.94
CA LEU A 80 6.04 5.63 -0.94
C LEU A 80 5.04 5.65 0.22
N CYS A 81 4.35 4.56 0.48
CA CYS A 81 3.42 4.44 1.59
C CYS A 81 4.10 4.64 2.95
N ILE A 82 5.28 4.02 3.16
CA ILE A 82 6.05 4.19 4.39
C ILE A 82 6.47 5.66 4.57
N ASP A 83 7.01 6.28 3.52
CA ASP A 83 7.48 7.66 3.57
C ASP A 83 6.32 8.64 3.84
N ARG A 84 5.18 8.43 3.19
CA ARG A 84 3.97 9.24 3.41
C ARG A 84 3.45 9.09 4.84
N SER A 85 3.38 7.85 5.35
CA SER A 85 2.95 7.57 6.72
C SER A 85 3.85 8.24 7.78
N ARG A 86 5.17 8.19 7.58
CA ARG A 86 6.14 8.85 8.47
C ARG A 86 6.00 10.37 8.47
N ASN A 87 5.84 10.97 7.30
CA ASN A 87 5.67 12.42 7.17
C ASN A 87 4.38 12.89 7.86
N LYS A 88 3.26 12.16 7.70
CA LYS A 88 1.99 12.46 8.37
C LYS A 88 2.13 12.43 9.89
N LYS A 89 2.80 11.42 10.46
CA LYS A 89 3.05 11.35 11.91
C LYS A 89 3.92 12.51 12.40
N ARG A 90 4.93 12.93 11.63
CA ARG A 90 5.79 14.04 11.99
C ARG A 90 5.05 15.38 12.00
N ILE A 91 4.18 15.64 11.03
CA ILE A 91 3.35 16.84 10.97
C ILE A 91 2.38 16.86 12.16
N VAL A 92 1.69 15.75 12.45
CA VAL A 92 0.75 15.64 13.59
C VAL A 92 1.47 15.81 14.94
N SER A 93 2.72 15.36 15.08
CA SER A 93 3.50 15.55 16.30
C SER A 93 3.98 16.99 16.50
N LEU A 94 4.09 17.77 15.44
CA LEU A 94 4.46 19.19 15.48
C LEU A 94 3.26 20.12 15.67
N SER A 95 2.06 19.71 15.24
CA SER A 95 0.82 20.44 15.47
C SER A 95 0.18 19.95 16.77
N LYS A 96 0.26 20.75 17.84
CA LYS A 96 -0.42 20.49 19.13
C LYS A 96 -1.95 20.57 19.02
N ASP A 97 -2.52 20.91 17.88
CA ASP A 97 -3.94 21.03 17.66
C ASP A 97 -4.56 19.75 17.07
N LYS A 98 -5.21 18.99 17.95
CA LYS A 98 -6.01 17.79 17.60
C LYS A 98 -7.32 18.12 16.85
N THR A 99 -7.59 19.37 16.53
CA THR A 99 -8.88 19.84 16.00
C THR A 99 -8.99 19.87 14.48
N VAL A 100 -7.89 19.71 13.74
CA VAL A 100 -7.89 19.83 12.26
C VAL A 100 -8.41 18.58 11.53
N PHE A 101 -8.68 17.48 12.25
CA PHE A 101 -9.01 16.19 11.63
C PHE A 101 -10.51 15.94 11.40
N ARG A 102 -11.38 16.97 11.54
CA ARG A 102 -12.84 16.78 11.52
C ARG A 102 -13.61 17.35 10.33
N GLN A 103 -12.95 17.90 9.34
CA GLN A 103 -13.66 18.46 8.17
C GLN A 103 -12.96 18.08 6.88
N PHE A 104 -13.47 17.08 6.23
CA PHE A 104 -13.56 16.95 4.76
C PHE A 104 -14.34 15.67 4.44
N THR A 105 -15.66 15.75 4.51
CA THR A 105 -16.55 14.80 3.86
C THR A 105 -17.15 15.53 2.66
N SER A 106 -16.69 15.25 1.46
CA SER A 106 -17.40 15.63 0.25
C SER A 106 -17.99 14.38 -0.40
N ASN A 107 -19.27 14.51 -0.72
CA ASN A 107 -20.19 13.53 -1.30
C ASN A 107 -19.67 12.85 -2.56
N ILE A 108 -19.64 11.52 -2.56
CA ILE A 108 -19.68 10.73 -3.79
C ILE A 108 -20.36 9.39 -3.45
N ASP A 109 -21.38 9.06 -4.25
CA ASP A 109 -22.09 7.81 -4.43
C ASP A 109 -22.35 6.89 -3.21
N ASN A 110 -23.62 6.90 -2.73
CA ASN A 110 -23.96 6.65 -1.32
C ASN A 110 -23.84 5.22 -0.76
N GLN A 111 -23.72 4.16 -1.53
CA GLN A 111 -23.75 2.82 -0.93
C GLN A 111 -22.37 2.15 -0.87
N LYS A 112 -21.62 2.13 -1.93
CA LYS A 112 -20.23 1.63 -1.93
C LYS A 112 -19.28 2.55 -1.15
N ALA A 113 -19.58 3.84 -1.09
CA ALA A 113 -18.80 4.82 -0.32
C ALA A 113 -19.02 4.67 1.20
N ILE A 114 -20.20 4.23 1.65
CA ILE A 114 -20.48 3.98 3.07
C ILE A 114 -19.72 2.72 3.52
N GLU A 115 -19.84 1.61 2.79
CA GLU A 115 -19.12 0.36 3.09
C GLU A 115 -17.60 0.57 3.11
N ASN A 116 -17.05 1.33 2.18
CA ASN A 116 -15.64 1.68 2.15
C ASN A 116 -15.21 2.53 3.36
N LYS A 117 -16.02 3.51 3.76
CA LYS A 117 -15.71 4.38 4.92
C LYS A 117 -15.71 3.59 6.24
N GLU A 118 -16.67 2.72 6.44
CA GLU A 118 -16.73 1.86 7.63
C GLU A 118 -15.53 0.91 7.68
N TRP A 119 -15.21 0.27 6.54
CA TRP A 119 -14.05 -0.61 6.44
C TRP A 119 -12.73 0.13 6.71
N ILE A 120 -12.55 1.33 6.14
CA ILE A 120 -11.38 2.18 6.38
C ILE A 120 -11.29 2.56 7.86
N ALA A 121 -12.41 2.89 8.51
CA ALA A 121 -12.44 3.22 9.93
C ALA A 121 -11.99 2.03 10.79
N ILE A 122 -12.47 0.82 10.49
CA ILE A 122 -12.06 -0.42 11.18
C ILE A 122 -10.56 -0.68 10.98
N VAL A 123 -10.09 -0.62 9.75
CA VAL A 123 -8.66 -0.83 9.45
C VAL A 123 -7.78 0.21 10.16
N LYS A 124 -8.23 1.45 10.24
CA LYS A 124 -7.53 2.52 10.97
C LYS A 124 -7.39 2.20 12.45
N VAL A 125 -8.49 1.79 13.09
CA VAL A 125 -8.49 1.41 14.52
C VAL A 125 -7.59 0.19 14.76
N LEU A 126 -7.69 -0.85 13.93
CA LEU A 126 -6.87 -2.05 14.04
C LEU A 126 -5.38 -1.77 13.83
N ALA A 127 -5.05 -0.81 12.98
CA ALA A 127 -3.68 -0.42 12.67
C ALA A 127 -3.07 0.57 13.67
N GLU A 128 -3.89 1.13 14.60
CA GLU A 128 -3.35 1.93 15.70
C GLU A 128 -2.40 1.10 16.56
N GLY A 129 -1.25 1.67 16.89
CA GLY A 129 -0.19 0.97 17.64
C GLY A 129 0.77 0.14 16.80
N LEU A 130 0.50 -0.09 15.51
CA LEU A 130 1.47 -0.70 14.61
C LEU A 130 2.51 0.32 14.13
N SER A 131 3.77 -0.10 14.10
CA SER A 131 4.79 0.63 13.34
C SER A 131 4.52 0.52 11.84
N GLU A 132 5.10 1.42 11.02
CA GLU A 132 4.94 1.38 9.56
C GLU A 132 5.40 0.04 8.97
N LYS A 133 6.47 -0.54 9.52
CA LYS A 133 7.00 -1.84 9.11
C LYS A 133 6.02 -2.97 9.43
N GLN A 134 5.49 -2.99 10.65
CA GLN A 134 4.50 -3.98 11.09
C GLN A 134 3.23 -3.91 10.25
N ARG A 135 2.73 -2.68 10.02
CA ARG A 135 1.56 -2.43 9.18
C ARG A 135 1.78 -2.91 7.75
N LEU A 136 2.94 -2.58 7.14
CA LEU A 136 3.24 -3.01 5.78
C LEU A 136 3.28 -4.53 5.66
N VAL A 137 4.02 -5.22 6.54
CA VAL A 137 4.11 -6.69 6.50
C VAL A 137 2.75 -7.34 6.71
N PHE A 138 1.95 -6.82 7.66
CA PHE A 138 0.60 -7.32 7.88
C PHE A 138 -0.28 -7.12 6.65
N THR A 139 -0.25 -5.93 6.05
CA THR A 139 -1.02 -5.63 4.84
C THR A 139 -0.63 -6.56 3.70
N LEU A 140 0.65 -6.70 3.41
CA LEU A 140 1.12 -7.55 2.30
C LEU A 140 0.80 -9.04 2.54
N CYS A 141 1.08 -9.56 3.74
CA CYS A 141 0.88 -10.99 4.02
C CYS A 141 -0.58 -11.38 4.26
N GLN A 142 -1.35 -10.57 5.01
CA GLN A 142 -2.69 -10.97 5.49
C GLN A 142 -3.81 -10.38 4.63
N LEU A 143 -3.65 -9.17 4.13
CA LEU A 143 -4.70 -8.47 3.39
C LEU A 143 -4.52 -8.54 1.87
N GLU A 144 -3.29 -8.68 1.37
CA GLU A 144 -2.98 -8.88 -0.04
C GLU A 144 -2.68 -10.36 -0.38
N GLY A 145 -2.50 -11.22 0.63
CA GLY A 145 -2.30 -12.65 0.45
C GLY A 145 -0.92 -13.04 -0.11
N LEU A 146 0.08 -12.17 0.03
CA LEU A 146 1.42 -12.45 -0.46
C LEU A 146 2.17 -13.40 0.49
N SER A 147 2.97 -14.29 -0.09
CA SER A 147 3.87 -15.17 0.66
C SER A 147 4.99 -14.37 1.35
N SER A 148 5.57 -14.93 2.42
CA SER A 148 6.71 -14.30 3.09
C SER A 148 7.88 -14.04 2.13
N SER A 149 8.14 -14.94 1.19
CA SER A 149 9.20 -14.78 0.19
C SER A 149 8.95 -13.59 -0.75
N GLU A 150 7.70 -13.38 -1.19
CA GLU A 150 7.35 -12.21 -2.00
C GLU A 150 7.50 -10.91 -1.20
N VAL A 151 7.11 -10.93 0.09
CA VAL A 151 7.28 -9.78 0.98
C VAL A 151 8.76 -9.47 1.23
N GLU A 152 9.62 -10.47 1.37
CA GLU A 152 11.08 -10.30 1.42
C GLU A 152 11.61 -9.60 0.16
N GLN A 153 11.17 -10.04 -1.02
CA GLN A 153 11.57 -9.42 -2.28
C GLN A 153 11.08 -7.98 -2.43
N ILE A 154 9.84 -7.69 -2.01
CA ILE A 154 9.24 -6.36 -2.07
C ILE A 154 9.92 -5.40 -1.10
N THR A 155 10.17 -5.83 0.13
CA THR A 155 10.68 -4.96 1.20
C THR A 155 12.19 -4.88 1.23
N GLY A 156 12.87 -5.91 0.74
CA GLY A 156 14.32 -6.12 0.90
C GLY A 156 14.72 -6.52 2.33
N TRP A 157 13.75 -6.93 3.16
CA TRP A 157 14.01 -7.40 4.51
C TRP A 157 14.22 -8.90 4.53
N ASP A 158 15.00 -9.40 5.48
CA ASP A 158 15.22 -10.83 5.65
C ASP A 158 14.00 -11.54 6.26
N ALA A 159 13.96 -12.87 6.15
CA ALA A 159 12.88 -13.70 6.65
C ALA A 159 12.61 -13.51 8.17
N LYS A 160 13.65 -13.25 8.97
CA LYS A 160 13.53 -13.00 10.39
C LYS A 160 12.81 -11.69 10.66
N GLN A 161 13.17 -10.64 9.94
CA GLN A 161 12.51 -9.32 10.04
C GLN A 161 11.04 -9.39 9.62
N VAL A 162 10.73 -10.09 8.50
CA VAL A 162 9.35 -10.27 8.04
C VAL A 162 8.53 -11.03 9.08
N LYS A 163 9.02 -12.19 9.57
CA LYS A 163 8.33 -13.01 10.58
C LYS A 163 8.12 -12.24 11.88
N SER A 164 9.14 -11.55 12.38
CA SER A 164 9.06 -10.79 13.62
C SER A 164 8.02 -9.66 13.53
N ASN A 165 8.07 -8.86 12.47
CA ASN A 165 7.09 -7.79 12.27
C ASN A 165 5.66 -8.33 12.11
N LEU A 166 5.48 -9.44 11.39
CA LEU A 166 4.18 -10.08 11.22
C LEU A 166 3.63 -10.63 12.55
N TYR A 167 4.48 -11.26 13.35
CA TYR A 167 4.11 -11.78 14.66
C TYR A 167 3.60 -10.67 15.58
N VAL A 168 4.37 -9.61 15.73
CA VAL A 168 3.97 -8.46 16.57
C VAL A 168 2.69 -7.82 16.04
N ALA A 169 2.57 -7.61 14.72
CA ALA A 169 1.36 -7.05 14.12
C ALA A 169 0.11 -7.90 14.44
N ARG A 170 0.22 -9.24 14.31
CA ARG A 170 -0.89 -10.15 14.64
C ARG A 170 -1.30 -10.08 16.11
N GLN A 171 -0.32 -9.99 17.02
CA GLN A 171 -0.61 -9.88 18.45
C GLN A 171 -1.32 -8.56 18.76
N THR A 172 -0.81 -7.45 18.28
CA THR A 172 -1.43 -6.13 18.48
C THR A 172 -2.86 -6.09 17.94
N ILE A 173 -3.09 -6.63 16.73
CA ILE A 173 -4.43 -6.65 16.13
C ILE A 173 -5.37 -7.57 16.93
N ARG A 174 -4.90 -8.75 17.38
CA ARG A 174 -5.70 -9.66 18.21
C ARG A 174 -6.13 -8.99 19.52
N GLU A 175 -5.21 -8.29 20.18
CA GLU A 175 -5.52 -7.56 21.41
C GLU A 175 -6.55 -6.47 21.18
N ARG A 176 -6.44 -5.74 20.05
CA ARG A 176 -7.42 -4.73 19.66
C ARG A 176 -8.80 -5.32 19.39
N LEU A 177 -8.88 -6.42 18.64
CA LEU A 177 -10.14 -7.10 18.37
C LEU A 177 -10.82 -7.55 19.68
N LYS A 178 -10.06 -8.11 20.63
CA LYS A 178 -10.60 -8.46 21.95
C LYS A 178 -11.15 -7.25 22.71
N GLN A 179 -10.43 -6.12 22.68
CA GLN A 179 -10.91 -4.86 23.31
C GLN A 179 -12.20 -4.33 22.67
N MET A 180 -12.43 -4.65 21.39
CA MET A 180 -13.66 -4.29 20.67
C MET A 180 -14.79 -5.33 20.83
N GLY A 181 -14.57 -6.40 21.61
CA GLY A 181 -15.57 -7.45 21.87
C GLY A 181 -15.62 -8.56 20.82
N TYR A 182 -14.61 -8.66 19.95
CA TYR A 182 -14.46 -9.80 19.03
C TYR A 182 -13.53 -10.85 19.68
N GLU A 183 -14.05 -12.07 19.89
CA GLU A 183 -13.28 -13.22 20.41
C GLU A 183 -12.45 -13.91 19.31
#